data_b2d5a648fed239673b0982b1a195dcff
#
_entry.id   b2d5a648fed239673b0982b1a195dcff
#
_cell.length_a   1.000
_cell.length_b   1.000
_cell.length_c   1.000
_cell.angle_alpha   90.00
_cell.angle_beta   90.00
_cell.angle_gamma   90.00
#
_symmetry.space_group_name_H-M   'P 1'
#
loop_
_entity.id
_entity.type
_entity.pdbx_description
1 polymer ?
#
loop_
_entity_poly.entity_id
_entity_poly.type
_entity_poly.pdbx_seq_one_letter_code
_entity_poly.pdbx_strand_id
1 'polypeptide(L)'
;MANRELPNKFQVAFSFAGEHRDLVRTIAEAVEKELGQGSVFFDDWFEHYIAGQDADLKLQKIYEDRSELVVVCVSEHYGGKPWTLTEHEVIRARLMKARVSQNELDRLRIIPIRFGEGEIEGIPFNAIVPDVRKRPVLEIVKMIIDRLRLILPGFAKGVSVAPDWPEQPPPLLWPMADHGEVRVAFERLLTSAVSWRFLPLRGPSESGKSHITRQMLSNALRVHGLACGRFDFKGIIDMDAEVRAFVQDLDVPLPPVGPRLNERLGHILDALKQRARPALLVFDTYESAGEAQDWVEKQLLPSLIRATWLRVVIVGQRVPERTGAIWEPVASPLITLKPPPPPDWFDYGKRHRPEHTLVEVEIVCRVACNKASLLAQMFGPTS
;
A
#
# COMPACT_ATOMS: atom_id res chain seq x y z
N MET A 1 -8.42 9.57 27.62
CA MET A 1 -7.96 8.71 26.51
C MET A 1 -9.20 8.25 25.77
N ALA A 2 -9.23 8.31 24.44
CA ALA A 2 -10.40 7.82 23.69
C ALA A 2 -10.45 6.30 23.81
N ASN A 3 -11.60 5.73 24.20
CA ASN A 3 -11.82 4.30 24.19
C ASN A 3 -11.66 3.78 22.78
N ARG A 4 -10.66 2.89 22.55
CA ARG A 4 -10.41 2.27 21.24
C ARG A 4 -11.41 1.13 21.04
N GLU A 5 -11.98 1.02 19.84
CA GLU A 5 -12.76 -0.18 19.49
C GLU A 5 -11.90 -1.43 19.53
N LEU A 6 -12.44 -2.51 20.10
CA LEU A 6 -11.72 -3.76 20.20
C LEU A 6 -11.79 -4.51 18.87
N PRO A 7 -10.67 -4.65 18.14
CA PRO A 7 -10.65 -5.37 16.88
C PRO A 7 -10.87 -6.87 17.10
N ASN A 8 -11.33 -7.56 16.08
CA ASN A 8 -11.50 -9.03 16.14
C ASN A 8 -10.16 -9.76 16.28
N LYS A 9 -9.08 -9.19 15.74
CA LYS A 9 -7.74 -9.77 15.77
C LYS A 9 -6.66 -8.68 15.77
N PHE A 10 -5.61 -8.90 16.55
CA PHE A 10 -4.42 -8.07 16.60
C PHE A 10 -3.30 -8.68 15.76
N GLN A 11 -2.46 -7.85 15.19
CA GLN A 11 -1.26 -8.33 14.50
C GLN A 11 -0.12 -8.57 15.51
N VAL A 12 0.00 -7.67 16.48
CA VAL A 12 1.01 -7.76 17.54
C VAL A 12 0.35 -7.55 18.89
N ALA A 13 0.68 -8.37 19.87
CA ALA A 13 0.33 -8.16 21.27
C ALA A 13 1.60 -8.10 22.11
N PHE A 14 1.65 -7.15 23.04
CA PHE A 14 2.77 -6.99 23.98
C PHE A 14 2.39 -7.60 25.32
N SER A 15 3.25 -8.49 25.85
CA SER A 15 3.21 -8.99 27.22
C SER A 15 4.45 -8.53 27.95
N PHE A 16 4.28 -7.77 29.04
CA PHE A 16 5.35 -7.10 29.75
C PHE A 16 5.03 -6.86 31.22
N ALA A 17 6.08 -6.64 32.02
CA ALA A 17 5.94 -6.19 33.38
C ALA A 17 5.68 -4.67 33.43
N GLY A 18 4.83 -4.20 34.32
CA GLY A 18 4.40 -2.80 34.41
C GLY A 18 5.51 -1.78 34.57
N GLU A 19 6.66 -2.20 35.10
CA GLU A 19 7.87 -1.38 35.27
C GLU A 19 8.44 -0.89 33.93
N HIS A 20 8.21 -1.61 32.83
CA HIS A 20 8.67 -1.25 31.50
C HIS A 20 7.61 -0.57 30.64
N ARG A 21 6.46 -0.19 31.22
CA ARG A 21 5.27 0.32 30.53
C ARG A 21 5.55 1.46 29.56
N ASP A 22 6.31 2.46 29.99
CA ASP A 22 6.57 3.64 29.15
C ASP A 22 7.42 3.31 27.90
N LEU A 23 8.43 2.44 28.06
CA LEU A 23 9.23 2.00 26.91
C LEU A 23 8.42 1.12 25.98
N VAL A 24 7.64 0.18 26.53
CA VAL A 24 6.76 -0.70 25.71
C VAL A 24 5.69 0.11 25.00
N ARG A 25 5.12 1.15 25.66
CA ARG A 25 4.17 2.08 25.03
C ARG A 25 4.80 2.76 23.81
N THR A 26 6.00 3.30 23.96
CA THR A 26 6.73 3.97 22.88
C THR A 26 6.95 3.01 21.70
N ILE A 27 7.29 1.76 21.96
CA ILE A 27 7.48 0.74 20.94
C ILE A 27 6.13 0.37 20.31
N ALA A 28 5.07 0.16 21.12
CA ALA A 28 3.74 -0.18 20.66
C ALA A 28 3.14 0.90 19.75
N GLU A 29 3.29 2.18 20.11
CA GLU A 29 2.89 3.33 19.29
C GLU A 29 3.64 3.36 17.96
N ALA A 30 4.95 3.11 17.99
CA ALA A 30 5.75 3.09 16.78
C ALA A 30 5.43 1.88 15.89
N VAL A 31 5.16 0.70 16.48
CA VAL A 31 4.67 -0.49 15.75
C VAL A 31 3.29 -0.22 15.17
N GLU A 32 2.37 0.36 15.95
CA GLU A 32 1.03 0.68 15.47
C GLU A 32 1.05 1.73 14.36
N LYS A 33 1.95 2.70 14.41
CA LYS A 33 2.16 3.67 13.33
C LYS A 33 2.59 2.99 12.02
N GLU A 34 3.38 1.93 12.08
CA GLU A 34 3.79 1.15 10.91
C GLU A 34 2.69 0.19 10.41
N LEU A 35 1.91 -0.38 11.33
CA LEU A 35 0.91 -1.41 11.05
C LEU A 35 -0.51 -0.83 10.88
N GLY A 36 -0.76 0.32 11.48
CA GLY A 36 -2.01 1.02 11.54
C GLY A 36 -2.82 0.84 12.84
N GLN A 37 -3.75 1.76 13.02
CA GLN A 37 -4.57 1.84 14.23
C GLN A 37 -5.37 0.54 14.46
N GLY A 38 -5.36 0.03 15.69
CA GLY A 38 -6.05 -1.20 16.08
C GLY A 38 -5.28 -2.48 15.77
N SER A 39 -4.08 -2.41 15.19
CA SER A 39 -3.23 -3.56 14.87
C SER A 39 -2.48 -4.11 16.08
N VAL A 40 -2.31 -3.30 17.11
CA VAL A 40 -1.50 -3.61 18.30
C VAL A 40 -2.36 -3.71 19.53
N PHE A 41 -2.19 -4.79 20.29
CA PHE A 41 -2.70 -4.89 21.64
C PHE A 41 -1.64 -4.39 22.62
N PHE A 42 -2.02 -3.33 23.37
CA PHE A 42 -1.31 -2.79 24.52
C PHE A 42 -2.35 -2.55 25.63
N ASP A 43 -2.15 -3.10 26.80
CA ASP A 43 -3.15 -3.21 27.86
C ASP A 43 -3.87 -1.90 28.21
N ASP A 44 -3.15 -0.79 28.38
CA ASP A 44 -3.72 0.52 28.70
C ASP A 44 -4.73 1.04 27.64
N TRP A 45 -4.56 0.65 26.38
CA TRP A 45 -5.44 1.10 25.31
C TRP A 45 -6.80 0.41 25.34
N PHE A 46 -6.85 -0.75 26.00
CA PHE A 46 -8.03 -1.60 26.11
C PHE A 46 -8.40 -1.91 27.57
N GLU A 47 -8.02 -1.01 28.49
CA GLU A 47 -8.33 -1.14 29.92
C GLU A 47 -9.83 -1.34 30.16
N HIS A 48 -10.69 -0.61 29.44
CA HIS A 48 -12.15 -0.74 29.50
C HIS A 48 -12.66 -2.14 29.14
N TYR A 49 -11.91 -2.90 28.31
CA TYR A 49 -12.26 -4.28 27.97
C TYR A 49 -11.70 -5.27 29.00
N ILE A 50 -10.48 -5.03 29.49
CA ILE A 50 -9.77 -5.94 30.39
C ILE A 50 -10.33 -5.84 31.79
N ALA A 51 -10.68 -4.65 32.28
CA ALA A 51 -11.14 -4.39 33.63
C ALA A 51 -12.30 -5.32 34.04
N GLY A 52 -12.24 -5.85 35.25
CA GLY A 52 -13.26 -6.72 35.84
C GLY A 52 -12.75 -8.08 36.29
N GLN A 53 -13.65 -8.97 36.74
CA GLN A 53 -13.32 -10.28 37.36
C GLN A 53 -12.72 -11.29 36.38
N ASP A 54 -12.92 -11.10 35.05
CA ASP A 54 -12.47 -12.05 34.00
C ASP A 54 -11.26 -11.55 33.24
N ALA A 55 -10.44 -10.63 33.82
CA ALA A 55 -9.29 -10.04 33.17
C ALA A 55 -8.33 -11.10 32.60
N ASP A 56 -8.04 -12.13 33.40
CA ASP A 56 -7.13 -13.21 33.04
C ASP A 56 -7.63 -14.00 31.81
N LEU A 57 -8.93 -14.34 31.77
CA LEU A 57 -9.53 -15.05 30.63
C LEU A 57 -9.55 -14.21 29.36
N LYS A 58 -9.73 -12.89 29.50
CA LYS A 58 -9.71 -11.96 28.37
C LYS A 58 -8.32 -11.84 27.77
N LEU A 59 -7.30 -11.67 28.62
CA LEU A 59 -5.90 -11.63 28.23
C LEU A 59 -5.46 -12.95 27.59
N GLN A 60 -5.88 -14.10 28.17
CA GLN A 60 -5.64 -15.40 27.60
C GLN A 60 -6.14 -15.49 26.15
N LYS A 61 -7.39 -15.11 25.88
CA LYS A 61 -7.95 -15.12 24.54
C LYS A 61 -7.18 -14.21 23.58
N ILE A 62 -6.69 -13.07 24.06
CA ILE A 62 -5.91 -12.14 23.23
C ILE A 62 -4.58 -12.78 22.84
N TYR A 63 -3.85 -13.36 23.79
CA TYR A 63 -2.54 -13.94 23.50
C TYR A 63 -2.64 -15.28 22.78
N GLU A 64 -3.68 -16.11 23.01
CA GLU A 64 -3.82 -17.42 22.41
C GLU A 64 -4.42 -17.35 21.00
N ASP A 65 -5.58 -16.69 20.84
CA ASP A 65 -6.41 -16.79 19.65
C ASP A 65 -6.45 -15.51 18.80
N ARG A 66 -6.30 -14.34 19.44
CA ARG A 66 -6.57 -13.04 18.80
C ARG A 66 -5.30 -12.28 18.40
N SER A 67 -4.12 -12.87 18.52
CA SER A 67 -2.87 -12.23 18.14
C SER A 67 -2.05 -13.08 17.18
N GLU A 68 -1.53 -12.47 16.12
CA GLU A 68 -0.65 -13.17 15.18
C GLU A 68 0.75 -13.33 15.76
N LEU A 69 1.29 -12.29 16.36
CA LEU A 69 2.61 -12.26 17.00
C LEU A 69 2.46 -11.78 18.44
N VAL A 70 3.04 -12.51 19.39
CA VAL A 70 3.17 -12.07 20.78
C VAL A 70 4.62 -11.68 21.05
N VAL A 71 4.82 -10.45 21.48
CA VAL A 71 6.11 -9.92 21.93
C VAL A 71 6.20 -10.05 23.43
N VAL A 72 7.13 -10.88 23.91
CA VAL A 72 7.33 -11.13 25.34
C VAL A 72 8.53 -10.31 25.82
N CYS A 73 8.28 -9.34 26.68
CA CYS A 73 9.30 -8.44 27.21
C CYS A 73 9.96 -9.06 28.47
N VAL A 74 11.12 -9.69 28.27
CA VAL A 74 11.86 -10.40 29.30
C VAL A 74 12.54 -9.43 30.25
N SER A 75 12.23 -9.52 31.57
CA SER A 75 12.87 -8.76 32.63
C SER A 75 12.79 -9.50 33.96
N GLU A 76 13.52 -9.05 34.95
CA GLU A 76 13.49 -9.54 36.33
C GLU A 76 12.13 -9.40 37.03
N HIS A 77 11.30 -8.47 36.54
CA HIS A 77 9.97 -8.21 37.07
C HIS A 77 8.88 -9.07 36.40
N TYR A 78 9.22 -9.71 35.25
CA TYR A 78 8.27 -10.55 34.53
C TYR A 78 8.09 -11.91 35.25
N GLY A 79 6.85 -12.28 35.53
CA GLY A 79 6.54 -13.54 36.23
C GLY A 79 6.52 -13.45 37.75
N GLY A 80 6.86 -12.29 38.34
CA GLY A 80 6.80 -12.08 39.80
C GLY A 80 5.46 -11.60 40.37
N LYS A 81 4.51 -11.22 39.50
CA LYS A 81 3.21 -10.64 39.90
C LYS A 81 2.05 -11.59 39.55
N PRO A 82 0.96 -11.62 40.37
CA PRO A 82 -0.14 -12.58 40.18
C PRO A 82 -0.76 -12.58 38.77
N TRP A 83 -0.95 -11.41 38.14
CA TRP A 83 -1.55 -11.35 36.82
C TRP A 83 -0.56 -11.60 35.65
N THR A 84 0.73 -11.34 35.86
CA THR A 84 1.77 -11.79 34.94
C THR A 84 1.98 -13.31 34.98
N LEU A 85 1.58 -13.99 36.06
CA LEU A 85 1.62 -15.45 36.15
C LEU A 85 0.64 -16.11 35.17
N THR A 86 -0.58 -15.60 35.07
CA THR A 86 -1.59 -16.14 34.13
C THR A 86 -1.20 -15.88 32.68
N GLU A 87 -0.71 -14.66 32.37
CA GLU A 87 -0.15 -14.35 31.06
C GLU A 87 1.02 -15.28 30.73
N HIS A 88 1.89 -15.52 31.71
CA HIS A 88 3.03 -16.40 31.56
C HIS A 88 2.64 -17.84 31.28
N GLU A 89 1.62 -18.39 31.97
CA GLU A 89 1.12 -19.73 31.71
C GLU A 89 0.56 -19.91 30.31
N VAL A 90 -0.17 -18.91 29.82
CA VAL A 90 -0.70 -18.89 28.44
C VAL A 90 0.41 -18.86 27.42
N ILE A 91 1.37 -17.96 27.60
CA ILE A 91 2.54 -17.84 26.71
C ILE A 91 3.37 -19.11 26.76
N ARG A 92 3.57 -19.71 27.94
CA ARG A 92 4.24 -20.99 28.12
C ARG A 92 3.51 -22.13 27.41
N ALA A 93 2.18 -22.21 27.54
CA ALA A 93 1.37 -23.21 26.86
C ALA A 93 1.48 -23.07 25.34
N ARG A 94 1.43 -21.82 24.83
CA ARG A 94 1.61 -21.52 23.41
C ARG A 94 3.02 -21.87 22.91
N LEU A 95 4.06 -21.58 23.68
CA LEU A 95 5.44 -21.98 23.40
C LEU A 95 5.61 -23.50 23.35
N MET A 96 5.01 -24.25 24.31
CA MET A 96 5.04 -25.70 24.33
C MET A 96 4.31 -26.29 23.14
N LYS A 97 3.12 -25.78 22.81
CA LYS A 97 2.34 -26.18 21.62
C LYS A 97 3.12 -25.94 20.34
N ALA A 98 3.78 -24.77 20.22
CA ALA A 98 4.62 -24.43 19.09
C ALA A 98 5.84 -25.37 18.94
N ARG A 99 6.43 -25.85 20.03
CA ARG A 99 7.55 -26.81 20.00
C ARG A 99 7.14 -28.18 19.46
N VAL A 100 5.94 -28.63 19.78
CA VAL A 100 5.41 -29.91 19.34
C VAL A 100 4.83 -29.83 17.92
N SER A 101 4.47 -28.63 17.49
CA SER A 101 3.96 -28.38 16.14
C SER A 101 5.02 -28.70 15.08
N GLN A 102 4.61 -29.41 14.05
CA GLN A 102 5.43 -29.63 12.85
C GLN A 102 5.50 -28.38 11.95
N ASN A 103 4.66 -27.38 12.21
CA ASN A 103 4.64 -26.13 11.46
C ASN A 103 5.66 -25.14 12.07
N GLU A 104 6.70 -24.83 11.31
CA GLU A 104 7.72 -23.85 11.73
C GLU A 104 7.15 -22.46 12.01
N LEU A 105 6.09 -22.07 11.31
CA LEU A 105 5.45 -20.77 11.50
C LEU A 105 4.88 -20.60 12.91
N ASP A 106 4.39 -21.68 13.56
CA ASP A 106 3.88 -21.59 14.93
C ASP A 106 4.96 -21.18 15.91
N ARG A 107 6.21 -21.58 15.67
CA ARG A 107 7.37 -21.22 16.50
C ARG A 107 7.74 -19.74 16.35
N LEU A 108 7.44 -19.13 15.21
CA LEU A 108 7.73 -17.73 14.91
C LEU A 108 6.70 -16.77 15.53
N ARG A 109 5.53 -17.26 15.97
CA ARG A 109 4.44 -16.44 16.52
C ARG A 109 4.69 -15.85 17.91
N ILE A 110 5.81 -16.20 18.54
CA ILE A 110 6.26 -15.62 19.80
C ILE A 110 7.69 -15.11 19.61
N ILE A 111 7.95 -13.87 19.99
CA ILE A 111 9.28 -13.29 20.00
C ILE A 111 9.62 -12.80 21.42
N PRO A 112 10.52 -13.47 22.15
CA PRO A 112 11.06 -12.92 23.38
C PRO A 112 12.08 -11.83 23.07
N ILE A 113 12.02 -10.71 23.78
CA ILE A 113 12.98 -9.62 23.70
C ILE A 113 13.37 -9.16 25.11
N ARG A 114 14.66 -8.90 25.32
CA ARG A 114 15.20 -8.62 26.65
C ARG A 114 15.19 -7.14 26.97
N PHE A 115 14.38 -6.76 27.95
CA PHE A 115 14.25 -5.41 28.50
C PHE A 115 15.03 -5.19 29.80
N GLY A 116 15.25 -6.23 30.58
CA GLY A 116 15.97 -6.22 31.85
C GLY A 116 16.75 -7.53 32.05
N GLU A 117 17.23 -7.74 33.25
CA GLU A 117 17.82 -9.02 33.66
C GLU A 117 16.68 -10.04 33.91
N GLY A 118 17.00 -11.29 34.13
CA GLY A 118 16.06 -12.35 34.45
C GLY A 118 15.82 -13.33 33.31
N GLU A 119 15.09 -14.36 33.64
CA GLU A 119 14.73 -15.47 32.75
C GLU A 119 13.22 -15.70 32.83
N ILE A 120 12.63 -16.17 31.73
CA ILE A 120 11.21 -16.55 31.68
C ILE A 120 11.14 -18.06 31.53
N GLU A 121 10.48 -18.72 32.47
CA GLU A 121 10.21 -20.14 32.39
C GLU A 121 9.41 -20.48 31.12
N GLY A 122 9.90 -21.46 30.36
CA GLY A 122 9.27 -21.85 29.09
C GLY A 122 9.99 -21.29 27.86
N ILE A 123 10.84 -20.28 27.98
CA ILE A 123 11.78 -19.90 26.95
C ILE A 123 12.99 -20.84 27.03
N PRO A 124 13.35 -21.57 25.93
CA PRO A 124 14.50 -22.48 25.96
C PRO A 124 15.78 -21.77 26.34
N PHE A 125 16.64 -22.42 27.13
CA PHE A 125 17.97 -21.93 27.46
C PHE A 125 18.81 -21.57 26.23
N ASN A 126 18.62 -22.32 25.13
CA ASN A 126 19.31 -22.07 23.85
C ASN A 126 18.56 -21.11 22.91
N ALA A 127 17.48 -20.49 23.37
CA ALA A 127 16.79 -19.50 22.56
C ALA A 127 17.60 -18.20 22.51
N ILE A 128 17.75 -17.64 21.32
CA ILE A 128 18.32 -16.31 21.16
C ILE A 128 17.25 -15.29 21.57
N VAL A 129 17.48 -14.60 22.68
CA VAL A 129 16.63 -13.50 23.17
C VAL A 129 17.34 -12.18 22.85
N PRO A 130 16.90 -11.46 21.82
CA PRO A 130 17.54 -10.20 21.45
C PRO A 130 17.53 -9.19 22.60
N ASP A 131 18.68 -8.66 22.95
CA ASP A 131 18.82 -7.61 23.96
C ASP A 131 18.51 -6.25 23.33
N VAL A 132 17.50 -5.57 23.86
CA VAL A 132 17.02 -4.29 23.30
C VAL A 132 17.31 -3.10 24.22
N ARG A 133 17.91 -3.31 25.37
CA ARG A 133 18.19 -2.25 26.38
C ARG A 133 18.97 -1.05 25.84
N LYS A 134 19.82 -1.27 24.84
CA LYS A 134 20.65 -0.23 24.21
C LYS A 134 20.30 0.01 22.74
N ARG A 135 19.19 -0.55 22.25
CA ARG A 135 18.79 -0.40 20.85
C ARG A 135 17.85 0.79 20.67
N PRO A 136 17.99 1.55 19.59
CA PRO A 136 16.99 2.54 19.20
C PRO A 136 15.62 1.89 18.98
N VAL A 137 14.54 2.59 19.35
CA VAL A 137 13.15 2.10 19.18
C VAL A 137 12.89 1.64 17.75
N LEU A 138 13.39 2.36 16.75
CA LEU A 138 13.21 2.01 15.32
C LEU A 138 13.80 0.64 14.95
N GLU A 139 14.89 0.22 15.56
CA GLU A 139 15.48 -1.12 15.32
C GLU A 139 14.61 -2.22 15.93
N ILE A 140 14.04 -1.95 17.12
CA ILE A 140 13.13 -2.87 17.79
C ILE A 140 11.85 -3.03 16.96
N VAL A 141 11.28 -1.91 16.49
CA VAL A 141 10.11 -1.91 15.60
C VAL A 141 10.39 -2.70 14.33
N LYS A 142 11.52 -2.44 13.67
CA LYS A 142 11.93 -3.18 12.47
C LYS A 142 12.00 -4.68 12.72
N MET A 143 12.61 -5.10 13.82
CA MET A 143 12.72 -6.53 14.18
C MET A 143 11.35 -7.17 14.38
N ILE A 144 10.41 -6.49 15.04
CA ILE A 144 9.03 -6.98 15.25
C ILE A 144 8.30 -7.09 13.91
N ILE A 145 8.41 -6.08 13.06
CA ILE A 145 7.78 -6.07 11.73
C ILE A 145 8.37 -7.16 10.83
N ASP A 146 9.68 -7.32 10.83
CA ASP A 146 10.34 -8.37 10.03
C ASP A 146 9.94 -9.77 10.51
N ARG A 147 9.76 -9.98 11.84
CA ARG A 147 9.22 -11.22 12.38
C ARG A 147 7.78 -11.46 11.91
N LEU A 148 6.94 -10.44 11.93
CA LEU A 148 5.56 -10.54 11.49
C LEU A 148 5.46 -10.90 9.99
N ARG A 149 6.37 -10.39 9.17
CA ARG A 149 6.47 -10.74 7.74
C ARG A 149 6.77 -12.22 7.49
N LEU A 150 7.57 -12.84 8.36
CA LEU A 150 7.85 -14.28 8.27
C LEU A 150 6.63 -15.13 8.60
N ILE A 151 5.78 -14.67 9.52
CA ILE A 151 4.58 -15.41 9.98
C ILE A 151 3.44 -15.28 8.98
N LEU A 152 3.31 -14.12 8.37
CA LEU A 152 2.25 -13.79 7.41
C LEU A 152 2.87 -13.59 6.03
N PRO A 153 3.09 -14.65 5.24
CA PRO A 153 3.53 -14.53 3.85
C PRO A 153 2.49 -13.71 3.08
N GLY A 154 2.87 -12.55 2.60
CA GLY A 154 1.95 -11.56 2.03
C GLY A 154 1.62 -10.40 2.98
N PHE A 155 2.20 -10.39 4.18
CA PHE A 155 2.22 -9.23 5.04
C PHE A 155 3.13 -8.15 4.43
N ALA A 156 2.52 -7.37 3.56
CA ALA A 156 3.07 -6.08 3.22
C ALA A 156 2.61 -5.08 4.29
N LYS A 157 3.47 -4.13 4.65
CA LYS A 157 3.23 -3.07 5.62
C LYS A 157 1.76 -2.67 5.69
N GLY A 158 1.16 -2.85 6.85
CA GLY A 158 -0.09 -2.23 7.22
C GLY A 158 -1.37 -2.96 6.79
N VAL A 159 -1.88 -3.89 7.62
CA VAL A 159 -3.33 -3.95 7.83
C VAL A 159 -3.65 -2.95 8.92
N SER A 160 -3.52 -1.72 8.55
CA SER A 160 -4.26 -0.61 9.08
C SER A 160 -5.68 -0.69 8.49
N VAL A 161 -6.69 -0.21 9.18
CA VAL A 161 -7.80 0.50 8.53
C VAL A 161 -7.16 1.19 7.34
N ALA A 162 -7.55 0.83 6.11
CA ALA A 162 -6.89 1.32 4.91
C ALA A 162 -6.66 2.82 5.11
N PRO A 163 -5.43 3.34 5.03
CA PRO A 163 -5.26 4.76 5.15
C PRO A 163 -6.21 5.35 4.12
N ASP A 164 -7.20 6.07 4.60
CA ASP A 164 -8.12 6.76 3.73
C ASP A 164 -7.28 7.60 2.78
N TRP A 165 -7.75 7.73 1.56
CA TRP A 165 -7.12 8.63 0.62
C TRP A 165 -6.95 9.99 1.30
N PRO A 166 -5.79 10.67 1.16
CA PRO A 166 -5.53 11.93 1.83
C PRO A 166 -6.62 12.94 1.51
N GLU A 167 -7.00 13.78 2.45
CA GLU A 167 -7.99 14.87 2.22
C GLU A 167 -7.46 15.88 1.20
N GLN A 168 -6.15 16.13 1.21
CA GLN A 168 -5.50 17.04 0.29
C GLN A 168 -4.64 16.28 -0.71
N PRO A 169 -4.59 16.73 -1.98
CA PRO A 169 -3.76 16.08 -2.97
C PRO A 169 -2.28 16.18 -2.59
N PRO A 170 -1.49 15.14 -2.85
CA PRO A 170 -0.05 15.23 -2.71
C PRO A 170 0.51 16.25 -3.73
N PRO A 171 1.61 16.94 -3.42
CA PRO A 171 2.26 17.82 -4.39
C PRO A 171 2.77 17.01 -5.57
N LEU A 172 2.19 17.23 -6.76
CA LEU A 172 2.59 16.54 -7.97
C LEU A 172 3.70 17.32 -8.68
N LEU A 173 4.72 16.61 -9.13
CA LEU A 173 5.67 17.11 -10.12
C LEU A 173 5.09 16.86 -11.50
N TRP A 174 4.96 17.93 -12.29
CA TRP A 174 4.37 17.86 -13.63
C TRP A 174 5.26 18.56 -14.67
N PRO A 175 6.42 17.96 -15.01
CA PRO A 175 7.37 18.53 -15.96
C PRO A 175 6.93 18.27 -17.41
N MET A 176 5.75 18.78 -17.77
CA MET A 176 5.17 18.61 -19.10
C MET A 176 4.80 19.98 -19.70
N ALA A 177 4.65 20.01 -21.02
CA ALA A 177 4.32 21.24 -21.76
C ALA A 177 2.89 21.71 -21.44
N ASP A 178 1.96 20.77 -21.23
CA ASP A 178 0.53 21.04 -20.96
C ASP A 178 -0.04 19.92 -20.10
N HIS A 179 -1.34 19.66 -20.31
CA HIS A 179 -2.13 18.66 -19.59
C HIS A 179 -2.43 19.06 -18.13
N GLY A 180 -2.56 20.36 -17.88
CA GLY A 180 -2.94 20.89 -16.56
C GLY A 180 -4.30 20.34 -16.07
N GLU A 181 -5.26 20.16 -16.99
CA GLU A 181 -6.56 19.53 -16.68
C GLU A 181 -6.37 18.09 -16.18
N VAL A 182 -5.51 17.31 -16.82
CA VAL A 182 -5.19 15.94 -16.42
C VAL A 182 -4.52 15.93 -15.06
N ARG A 183 -3.57 16.86 -14.81
CA ARG A 183 -2.93 17.00 -13.51
C ARG A 183 -3.93 17.23 -12.40
N VAL A 184 -4.81 18.23 -12.57
CA VAL A 184 -5.84 18.56 -11.57
C VAL A 184 -6.79 17.41 -11.33
N ALA A 185 -7.21 16.70 -12.38
CA ALA A 185 -8.08 15.53 -12.23
C ALA A 185 -7.37 14.37 -11.51
N PHE A 186 -6.08 14.17 -11.79
CA PHE A 186 -5.29 13.14 -11.11
C PHE A 186 -5.03 13.50 -9.64
N GLU A 187 -4.72 14.76 -9.34
CA GLU A 187 -4.63 15.27 -7.95
C GLU A 187 -5.90 14.96 -7.17
N ARG A 188 -7.06 15.27 -7.75
CA ARG A 188 -8.37 14.98 -7.13
C ARG A 188 -8.62 13.48 -6.97
N LEU A 189 -8.24 12.66 -7.96
CA LEU A 189 -8.39 11.20 -7.88
C LEU A 189 -7.63 10.62 -6.69
N LEU A 190 -6.49 11.19 -6.34
CA LEU A 190 -5.64 10.74 -5.23
C LEU A 190 -6.12 11.24 -3.86
N THR A 191 -7.32 11.84 -3.76
CA THR A 191 -7.87 12.34 -2.51
C THR A 191 -9.18 11.68 -2.13
N SER A 192 -9.58 11.82 -0.88
CA SER A 192 -10.91 11.48 -0.39
C SER A 192 -11.95 12.58 -0.66
N ALA A 193 -11.53 13.77 -1.09
CA ALA A 193 -12.39 14.94 -1.29
C ALA A 193 -13.42 14.77 -2.42
N VAL A 194 -13.21 13.82 -3.32
CA VAL A 194 -14.14 13.51 -4.42
C VAL A 194 -14.54 12.04 -4.41
N SER A 195 -15.75 11.77 -4.92
CA SER A 195 -16.25 10.39 -5.07
C SER A 195 -15.58 9.62 -6.21
N TRP A 196 -14.75 10.26 -7.01
CA TRP A 196 -14.11 9.63 -8.16
C TRP A 196 -13.14 8.52 -7.76
N ARG A 197 -13.27 7.40 -8.46
CA ARG A 197 -12.41 6.22 -8.34
C ARG A 197 -11.90 5.75 -9.71
N PHE A 198 -12.42 6.34 -10.77
CA PHE A 198 -12.04 6.04 -12.14
C PHE A 198 -11.80 7.34 -12.92
N LEU A 199 -10.64 7.42 -13.59
CA LEU A 199 -10.23 8.52 -14.45
C LEU A 199 -10.00 8.00 -15.89
N PRO A 200 -10.95 8.22 -16.82
CA PRO A 200 -10.77 7.90 -18.23
C PRO A 200 -10.05 9.04 -18.96
N LEU A 201 -8.99 8.70 -19.69
CA LEU A 201 -8.22 9.63 -20.52
C LEU A 201 -8.19 9.12 -21.96
N ARG A 202 -8.78 9.85 -22.88
CA ARG A 202 -8.77 9.51 -24.31
C ARG A 202 -7.87 10.47 -25.08
N GLY A 203 -7.10 9.94 -26.04
CA GLY A 203 -6.29 10.78 -26.92
C GLY A 203 -5.83 10.04 -28.17
N PRO A 204 -5.56 10.76 -29.26
CA PRO A 204 -5.02 10.17 -30.48
C PRO A 204 -3.64 9.57 -30.26
N SER A 205 -3.14 8.84 -31.25
CA SER A 205 -1.75 8.39 -31.24
C SER A 205 -0.81 9.61 -31.11
N GLU A 206 0.33 9.41 -30.41
CA GLU A 206 1.36 10.44 -30.24
C GLU A 206 0.94 11.70 -29.43
N SER A 207 -0.23 11.65 -28.75
CA SER A 207 -0.68 12.74 -27.86
C SER A 207 0.01 12.80 -26.48
N GLY A 208 1.05 12.01 -26.26
CA GLY A 208 1.78 11.97 -24.99
C GLY A 208 1.19 11.03 -23.91
N LYS A 209 0.19 10.19 -24.23
CA LYS A 209 -0.49 9.30 -23.29
C LYS A 209 0.46 8.50 -22.38
N SER A 210 1.39 7.77 -22.99
CA SER A 210 2.33 6.94 -22.22
C SER A 210 3.33 7.75 -21.39
N HIS A 211 3.60 9.01 -21.75
CA HIS A 211 4.38 9.91 -20.92
C HIS A 211 3.57 10.37 -19.70
N ILE A 212 2.29 10.70 -19.90
CA ILE A 212 1.36 11.04 -18.82
C ILE A 212 1.24 9.89 -17.81
N THR A 213 1.02 8.66 -18.29
CA THR A 213 0.87 7.48 -17.40
C THR A 213 2.13 7.20 -16.58
N ARG A 214 3.32 7.34 -17.18
CA ARG A 214 4.61 7.23 -16.44
C ARG A 214 4.76 8.33 -15.40
N GLN A 215 4.35 9.55 -15.72
CA GLN A 215 4.40 10.67 -14.78
C GLN A 215 3.41 10.48 -13.62
N MET A 216 2.21 9.95 -13.90
CA MET A 216 1.25 9.59 -12.87
C MET A 216 1.83 8.53 -11.91
N LEU A 217 2.43 7.47 -12.46
CA LEU A 217 3.06 6.42 -11.66
C LEU A 217 4.20 6.98 -10.81
N SER A 218 5.09 7.78 -11.41
CA SER A 218 6.20 8.43 -10.69
C SER A 218 5.73 9.29 -9.52
N ASN A 219 4.62 10.00 -9.67
CA ASN A 219 4.04 10.78 -8.58
C ASN A 219 3.37 9.89 -7.52
N ALA A 220 2.65 8.85 -7.96
CA ALA A 220 1.97 7.91 -7.07
C ALA A 220 2.96 7.15 -6.18
N LEU A 221 4.12 6.75 -6.70
CA LEU A 221 5.20 6.10 -5.95
C LEU A 221 5.76 6.95 -4.79
N ARG A 222 5.54 8.27 -4.81
CA ARG A 222 5.94 9.17 -3.73
C ARG A 222 4.93 9.26 -2.60
N VAL A 223 3.71 8.77 -2.83
CA VAL A 223 2.66 8.76 -1.82
C VAL A 223 2.91 7.57 -0.88
N HIS A 224 3.18 7.88 0.38
CA HIS A 224 3.48 6.84 1.36
C HIS A 224 2.30 5.87 1.52
N GLY A 225 2.58 4.58 1.44
CA GLY A 225 1.60 3.52 1.66
C GLY A 225 0.70 3.20 0.45
N LEU A 226 0.79 3.94 -0.65
CA LEU A 226 0.04 3.66 -1.87
C LEU A 226 0.69 2.52 -2.65
N ALA A 227 -0.07 1.47 -2.98
CA ALA A 227 0.32 0.48 -3.97
C ALA A 227 -0.02 1.04 -5.36
N CYS A 228 0.94 1.10 -6.28
CA CYS A 228 0.65 1.61 -7.61
C CYS A 228 1.41 0.83 -8.67
N GLY A 229 0.72 0.52 -9.76
CA GLY A 229 1.30 -0.21 -10.88
C GLY A 229 0.71 0.26 -12.21
N ARG A 230 1.53 0.17 -13.28
CA ARG A 230 1.12 0.46 -14.65
C ARG A 230 1.18 -0.80 -15.49
N PHE A 231 0.09 -1.10 -16.17
CA PHE A 231 -0.03 -2.18 -17.14
C PHE A 231 -0.20 -1.61 -18.55
N ASP A 232 0.70 -1.95 -19.48
CA ASP A 232 0.65 -1.49 -20.86
C ASP A 232 0.17 -2.62 -21.79
N PHE A 233 -1.00 -2.43 -22.41
CA PHE A 233 -1.53 -3.42 -23.35
C PHE A 233 -0.87 -3.39 -24.73
N LYS A 234 0.05 -2.44 -24.98
CA LYS A 234 0.68 -2.27 -26.28
C LYS A 234 1.78 -3.32 -26.50
N GLY A 235 1.60 -4.13 -27.55
CA GLY A 235 2.68 -4.97 -28.08
C GLY A 235 3.20 -5.99 -27.07
N ILE A 236 2.33 -6.65 -26.32
CA ILE A 236 2.70 -7.67 -25.36
C ILE A 236 3.32 -8.87 -26.11
N ILE A 237 4.64 -8.81 -26.28
CA ILE A 237 5.44 -9.91 -26.81
C ILE A 237 5.59 -11.00 -25.75
N ASP A 238 5.70 -10.61 -24.48
CA ASP A 238 5.80 -11.49 -23.32
C ASP A 238 4.81 -11.01 -22.23
N MET A 239 3.62 -11.61 -22.24
CA MET A 239 2.57 -11.37 -21.25
C MET A 239 3.05 -11.64 -19.83
N ASP A 240 3.90 -12.66 -19.66
CA ASP A 240 4.42 -13.05 -18.35
C ASP A 240 5.39 -12.01 -17.79
N ALA A 241 6.18 -11.38 -18.65
CA ALA A 241 7.07 -10.29 -18.25
C ALA A 241 6.28 -9.06 -17.79
N GLU A 242 5.22 -8.69 -18.53
CA GLU A 242 4.37 -7.53 -18.18
C GLU A 242 3.61 -7.78 -16.86
N VAL A 243 3.04 -8.97 -16.68
CA VAL A 243 2.38 -9.32 -15.41
C VAL A 243 3.40 -9.34 -14.26
N ARG A 244 4.62 -9.87 -14.47
CA ARG A 244 5.68 -9.83 -13.44
C ARG A 244 6.04 -8.39 -13.04
N ALA A 245 6.23 -7.50 -14.01
CA ALA A 245 6.50 -6.10 -13.76
C ALA A 245 5.36 -5.44 -12.97
N PHE A 246 4.11 -5.68 -13.40
CA PHE A 246 2.95 -5.12 -12.76
C PHE A 246 2.77 -5.57 -11.31
N VAL A 247 2.95 -6.86 -11.01
CA VAL A 247 2.88 -7.36 -9.62
C VAL A 247 4.03 -6.90 -8.76
N GLN A 248 5.21 -6.71 -9.35
CA GLN A 248 6.36 -6.14 -8.66
C GLN A 248 6.11 -4.69 -8.26
N ASP A 249 5.57 -3.88 -9.17
CA ASP A 249 5.19 -2.49 -8.92
C ASP A 249 4.14 -2.39 -7.81
N LEU A 250 3.15 -3.28 -7.84
CA LEU A 250 2.07 -3.36 -6.85
C LEU A 250 2.50 -4.02 -5.52
N ASP A 251 3.68 -4.64 -5.50
CA ASP A 251 4.18 -5.44 -4.38
C ASP A 251 3.17 -6.54 -3.96
N VAL A 252 2.58 -7.27 -4.92
CA VAL A 252 1.67 -8.40 -4.70
C VAL A 252 2.28 -9.72 -5.18
N PRO A 253 1.80 -10.87 -4.65
CA PRO A 253 2.25 -12.17 -5.11
C PRO A 253 1.99 -12.38 -6.60
N LEU A 254 2.93 -13.07 -7.28
CA LEU A 254 2.74 -13.47 -8.66
C LEU A 254 1.52 -14.40 -8.77
N PRO A 255 0.54 -14.08 -9.63
CA PRO A 255 -0.60 -14.96 -9.84
C PRO A 255 -0.15 -16.29 -10.45
N PRO A 256 -0.91 -17.38 -10.26
CA PRO A 256 -0.65 -18.65 -10.93
C PRO A 256 -0.51 -18.45 -12.44
N VAL A 257 0.40 -19.22 -13.04
CA VAL A 257 0.54 -19.24 -14.51
C VAL A 257 -0.76 -19.80 -15.09
N GLY A 258 -1.55 -18.94 -15.73
CA GLY A 258 -2.83 -19.28 -16.32
C GLY A 258 -2.90 -18.83 -17.79
N PRO A 259 -3.71 -19.49 -18.63
CA PRO A 259 -3.76 -19.20 -20.05
C PRO A 259 -4.40 -17.84 -20.38
N ARG A 260 -5.15 -17.24 -19.44
CA ARG A 260 -5.93 -16.02 -19.70
C ARG A 260 -5.48 -14.85 -18.82
N LEU A 261 -5.27 -13.69 -19.45
CA LEU A 261 -4.87 -12.46 -18.77
C LEU A 261 -5.90 -12.00 -17.72
N ASN A 262 -7.20 -12.11 -18.05
CA ASN A 262 -8.29 -11.70 -17.15
C ASN A 262 -8.30 -12.48 -15.83
N GLU A 263 -7.99 -13.78 -15.84
CA GLU A 263 -7.88 -14.59 -14.63
C GLU A 263 -6.72 -14.10 -13.74
N ARG A 264 -5.58 -13.80 -14.36
CA ARG A 264 -4.39 -13.30 -13.66
C ARG A 264 -4.63 -11.91 -13.07
N LEU A 265 -5.28 -11.02 -13.80
CA LEU A 265 -5.67 -9.69 -13.30
C LEU A 265 -6.69 -9.79 -12.15
N GLY A 266 -7.60 -10.78 -12.20
CA GLY A 266 -8.50 -11.10 -11.11
C GLY A 266 -7.76 -11.49 -9.82
N HIS A 267 -6.79 -12.39 -9.90
CA HIS A 267 -5.96 -12.77 -8.76
C HIS A 267 -5.16 -11.59 -8.19
N ILE A 268 -4.64 -10.69 -9.03
CA ILE A 268 -3.95 -9.47 -8.59
C ILE A 268 -4.91 -8.57 -7.81
N LEU A 269 -6.13 -8.38 -8.31
CA LEU A 269 -7.14 -7.57 -7.64
C LEU A 269 -7.54 -8.16 -6.28
N ASP A 270 -7.70 -9.47 -6.19
CA ASP A 270 -7.98 -10.16 -4.93
C ASP A 270 -6.83 -10.03 -3.93
N ALA A 271 -5.58 -10.13 -4.39
CA ALA A 271 -4.41 -9.92 -3.55
C ALA A 271 -4.33 -8.47 -3.02
N LEU A 272 -4.63 -7.48 -3.85
CA LEU A 272 -4.71 -6.07 -3.45
C LEU A 272 -5.82 -5.85 -2.42
N LYS A 273 -6.99 -6.46 -2.62
CA LYS A 273 -8.13 -6.38 -1.69
C LYS A 273 -7.77 -6.95 -0.31
N GLN A 274 -7.05 -8.07 -0.28
CA GLN A 274 -6.59 -8.69 0.98
C GLN A 274 -5.60 -7.81 1.74
N ARG A 275 -4.83 -6.97 1.03
CA ARG A 275 -3.86 -6.06 1.65
C ARG A 275 -4.48 -4.86 2.34
N ALA A 276 -5.74 -4.53 2.06
CA ALA A 276 -6.48 -3.39 2.64
C ALA A 276 -5.71 -2.05 2.56
N ARG A 277 -4.93 -1.82 1.48
CA ARG A 277 -4.19 -0.58 1.22
C ARG A 277 -4.82 0.19 0.08
N PRO A 278 -4.70 1.53 0.07
CA PRO A 278 -4.99 2.30 -1.13
C PRO A 278 -4.16 1.78 -2.30
N ALA A 279 -4.81 1.58 -3.43
CA ALA A 279 -4.17 1.10 -4.63
C ALA A 279 -4.57 1.93 -5.85
N LEU A 280 -3.59 2.21 -6.71
CA LEU A 280 -3.77 2.86 -8.00
C LEU A 280 -3.34 1.91 -9.12
N LEU A 281 -4.27 1.58 -10.00
CA LEU A 281 -4.00 0.84 -11.22
C LEU A 281 -4.05 1.79 -12.41
N VAL A 282 -2.99 1.78 -13.22
CA VAL A 282 -2.91 2.57 -14.45
C VAL A 282 -2.84 1.63 -15.64
N PHE A 283 -3.87 1.64 -16.48
CA PHE A 283 -3.91 0.87 -17.71
C PHE A 283 -3.64 1.78 -18.90
N ASP A 284 -2.58 1.48 -19.64
CA ASP A 284 -2.18 2.23 -20.84
C ASP A 284 -2.50 1.43 -22.11
N THR A 285 -2.71 2.15 -23.20
CA THR A 285 -3.02 1.57 -24.52
C THR A 285 -4.25 0.62 -24.49
N TYR A 286 -5.31 1.07 -23.80
CA TYR A 286 -6.50 0.25 -23.54
C TYR A 286 -7.18 -0.30 -24.79
N GLU A 287 -7.07 0.39 -25.92
CA GLU A 287 -7.57 -0.11 -27.24
C GLU A 287 -6.97 -1.46 -27.64
N SER A 288 -5.84 -1.84 -27.06
CA SER A 288 -5.15 -3.12 -27.31
C SER A 288 -5.43 -4.19 -26.25
N ALA A 289 -6.33 -3.93 -25.30
CA ALA A 289 -6.59 -4.84 -24.17
C ALA A 289 -7.24 -6.18 -24.57
N GLY A 290 -7.83 -6.28 -25.78
CA GLY A 290 -8.40 -7.53 -26.28
C GLY A 290 -9.40 -8.17 -25.30
N GLU A 291 -9.17 -9.42 -24.91
CA GLU A 291 -10.03 -10.15 -23.97
C GLU A 291 -10.11 -9.51 -22.58
N ALA A 292 -9.11 -8.74 -22.17
CA ALA A 292 -9.10 -8.06 -20.88
C ALA A 292 -10.13 -6.91 -20.81
N GLN A 293 -10.64 -6.39 -21.94
CA GLN A 293 -11.68 -5.37 -21.94
C GLN A 293 -12.93 -5.83 -21.19
N ASP A 294 -13.38 -7.05 -21.45
CA ASP A 294 -14.54 -7.63 -20.78
C ASP A 294 -14.36 -7.70 -19.26
N TRP A 295 -13.17 -8.09 -18.79
CA TRP A 295 -12.85 -8.11 -17.37
C TRP A 295 -12.83 -6.69 -16.77
N VAL A 296 -12.21 -5.74 -17.45
CA VAL A 296 -12.17 -4.35 -16.99
C VAL A 296 -13.58 -3.77 -16.87
N GLU A 297 -14.40 -3.90 -17.92
CA GLU A 297 -15.71 -3.25 -17.96
C GLU A 297 -16.78 -3.98 -17.13
N LYS A 298 -16.74 -5.31 -17.05
CA LYS A 298 -17.76 -6.11 -16.36
C LYS A 298 -17.40 -6.51 -14.93
N GLN A 299 -16.12 -6.45 -14.53
CA GLN A 299 -15.68 -6.85 -13.20
C GLN A 299 -14.93 -5.72 -12.45
N LEU A 300 -13.83 -5.19 -13.01
CA LEU A 300 -13.02 -4.19 -12.35
C LEU A 300 -13.78 -2.89 -12.09
N LEU A 301 -14.29 -2.23 -13.12
CA LEU A 301 -14.97 -0.94 -12.98
C LEU A 301 -16.24 -1.01 -12.11
N PRO A 302 -17.13 -2.02 -12.23
CA PRO A 302 -18.25 -2.19 -11.31
C PRO A 302 -17.81 -2.39 -9.85
N SER A 303 -16.68 -3.03 -9.60
CA SER A 303 -16.15 -3.24 -8.25
C SER A 303 -15.81 -1.91 -7.55
N LEU A 304 -15.48 -0.86 -8.30
CA LEU A 304 -15.14 0.45 -7.77
C LEU A 304 -16.25 1.09 -6.94
N ILE A 305 -17.52 0.72 -7.16
CA ILE A 305 -18.64 1.22 -6.34
C ILE A 305 -18.43 0.88 -4.87
N ARG A 306 -17.86 -0.28 -4.57
CA ARG A 306 -17.61 -0.78 -3.20
C ARG A 306 -16.14 -0.67 -2.77
N ALA A 307 -15.21 -0.69 -3.74
CA ALA A 307 -13.78 -0.66 -3.47
C ALA A 307 -13.28 0.79 -3.26
N THR A 308 -13.56 1.36 -2.10
CA THR A 308 -13.13 2.73 -1.74
C THR A 308 -11.62 2.89 -1.72
N TRP A 309 -10.91 1.80 -1.46
CA TRP A 309 -9.45 1.72 -1.44
C TRP A 309 -8.80 1.75 -2.83
N LEU A 310 -9.57 1.52 -3.91
CA LEU A 310 -9.04 1.37 -5.27
C LEU A 310 -9.31 2.62 -6.11
N ARG A 311 -8.29 3.03 -6.87
CA ARG A 311 -8.38 4.03 -7.93
C ARG A 311 -7.87 3.42 -9.23
N VAL A 312 -8.52 3.76 -10.33
CA VAL A 312 -8.18 3.25 -11.67
C VAL A 312 -8.05 4.42 -12.64
N VAL A 313 -6.98 4.40 -13.42
CA VAL A 313 -6.79 5.29 -14.58
C VAL A 313 -6.74 4.42 -15.82
N ILE A 314 -7.54 4.72 -16.83
CA ILE A 314 -7.49 4.04 -18.12
C ILE A 314 -7.20 5.07 -19.21
N VAL A 315 -6.15 4.79 -19.98
CA VAL A 315 -5.64 5.69 -21.02
C VAL A 315 -5.60 4.94 -22.35
N GLY A 316 -6.14 5.54 -23.39
CA GLY A 316 -6.17 4.92 -24.73
C GLY A 316 -6.68 5.84 -25.81
N GLN A 317 -6.72 5.34 -27.06
CA GLN A 317 -7.47 5.98 -28.14
C GLN A 317 -8.99 5.73 -27.96
N ARG A 318 -9.31 4.61 -27.31
CA ARG A 318 -10.64 4.26 -26.82
C ARG A 318 -10.54 4.00 -25.32
N VAL A 319 -11.61 4.30 -24.61
CA VAL A 319 -11.73 4.04 -23.17
C VAL A 319 -13.16 3.57 -22.90
N PRO A 320 -13.44 2.88 -21.77
CA PRO A 320 -14.78 2.46 -21.42
C PRO A 320 -15.80 3.60 -21.45
N GLU A 321 -16.97 3.32 -22.00
CA GLU A 321 -18.03 4.32 -22.12
C GLU A 321 -18.72 4.51 -20.77
N ARG A 322 -18.78 5.77 -20.31
CA ARG A 322 -19.31 6.13 -19.00
C ARG A 322 -20.85 6.13 -18.96
N THR A 323 -21.47 6.62 -20.03
CA THR A 323 -22.91 6.90 -20.06
C THR A 323 -23.74 5.64 -19.86
N GLY A 324 -24.56 5.62 -18.81
CA GLY A 324 -25.40 4.48 -18.46
C GLY A 324 -24.67 3.30 -17.81
N ALA A 325 -23.38 3.41 -17.56
CA ALA A 325 -22.63 2.38 -16.87
C ALA A 325 -22.90 2.39 -15.35
N ILE A 326 -22.97 1.21 -14.73
CA ILE A 326 -23.22 1.08 -13.28
C ILE A 326 -22.16 1.83 -12.44
N TRP A 327 -20.93 1.98 -12.91
CA TRP A 327 -19.84 2.69 -12.27
C TRP A 327 -19.77 4.20 -12.60
N GLU A 328 -20.71 4.72 -13.38
CA GLU A 328 -20.78 6.14 -13.74
C GLU A 328 -20.69 7.10 -12.54
N PRO A 329 -21.33 6.83 -11.39
CA PRO A 329 -21.28 7.73 -10.23
C PRO A 329 -19.89 7.91 -9.62
N VAL A 330 -18.97 6.97 -9.84
CA VAL A 330 -17.59 7.00 -9.31
C VAL A 330 -16.55 7.31 -10.39
N ALA A 331 -16.98 7.67 -11.58
CA ALA A 331 -16.10 8.08 -12.68
C ALA A 331 -15.98 9.60 -12.75
N SER A 332 -14.77 10.09 -13.02
CA SER A 332 -14.58 11.48 -13.42
C SER A 332 -15.21 11.76 -14.80
N PRO A 333 -15.38 13.03 -15.18
CA PRO A 333 -15.58 13.36 -16.59
C PRO A 333 -14.47 12.79 -17.47
N LEU A 334 -14.81 12.42 -18.70
CA LEU A 334 -13.84 12.00 -19.71
C LEU A 334 -12.95 13.21 -20.09
N ILE A 335 -11.65 13.04 -19.99
CA ILE A 335 -10.71 14.04 -20.49
C ILE A 335 -10.18 13.58 -21.84
N THR A 336 -10.30 14.44 -22.85
CA THR A 336 -9.78 14.19 -24.19
C THR A 336 -8.48 14.95 -24.36
N LEU A 337 -7.37 14.20 -24.45
CA LEU A 337 -6.03 14.76 -24.64
C LEU A 337 -5.93 15.38 -26.03
N LYS A 338 -5.43 16.61 -26.06
CA LYS A 338 -5.09 17.34 -27.28
C LYS A 338 -3.59 17.53 -27.31
N PRO A 339 -2.96 17.63 -28.50
CA PRO A 339 -1.57 18.05 -28.58
C PRO A 339 -1.42 19.42 -27.91
N PRO A 340 -0.38 19.63 -27.08
CA PRO A 340 -0.13 20.94 -26.49
C PRO A 340 0.04 22.02 -27.59
N PRO A 341 -0.56 23.21 -27.42
CA PRO A 341 -0.40 24.30 -28.37
C PRO A 341 1.02 24.92 -28.28
N PRO A 342 1.47 25.66 -29.31
CA PRO A 342 2.80 26.23 -29.33
C PRO A 342 3.18 27.09 -28.11
N PRO A 343 2.30 27.90 -27.51
CA PRO A 343 2.63 28.61 -26.28
C PRO A 343 3.06 27.73 -25.12
N ASP A 344 2.40 26.57 -24.94
CA ASP A 344 2.74 25.64 -23.85
C ASP A 344 4.10 24.97 -24.10
N TRP A 345 4.43 24.68 -25.36
CA TRP A 345 5.75 24.21 -25.75
C TRP A 345 6.82 25.29 -25.56
N PHE A 346 6.47 26.56 -25.77
CA PHE A 346 7.37 27.67 -25.53
C PHE A 346 7.68 27.82 -24.03
N ASP A 347 6.67 27.78 -23.18
CA ASP A 347 6.85 27.85 -21.73
C ASP A 347 7.60 26.64 -21.18
N TYR A 348 7.37 25.45 -21.75
CA TYR A 348 8.14 24.25 -21.43
C TYR A 348 9.60 24.40 -21.87
N GLY A 349 9.82 24.83 -23.12
CA GLY A 349 11.14 24.99 -23.71
C GLY A 349 11.99 26.01 -22.98
N LYS A 350 11.42 27.11 -22.55
CA LYS A 350 12.13 28.16 -21.78
C LYS A 350 12.83 27.64 -20.53
N ARG A 351 12.35 26.57 -19.95
CA ARG A 351 12.96 25.94 -18.76
C ARG A 351 14.29 25.25 -19.11
N HIS A 352 14.47 24.86 -20.35
CA HIS A 352 15.62 24.07 -20.81
C HIS A 352 16.44 24.77 -21.88
N ARG A 353 15.81 25.64 -22.70
CA ARG A 353 16.39 26.35 -23.83
C ARG A 353 15.82 27.76 -23.92
N PRO A 354 16.31 28.69 -23.09
CA PRO A 354 15.76 30.05 -22.97
C PRO A 354 15.95 30.90 -24.22
N GLU A 355 16.80 30.47 -25.14
CA GLU A 355 17.13 31.16 -26.38
C GLU A 355 16.04 31.11 -27.44
N HIS A 356 15.10 30.17 -27.37
CA HIS A 356 14.04 30.07 -28.38
C HIS A 356 13.01 31.19 -28.27
N THR A 357 12.55 31.65 -29.42
CA THR A 357 11.43 32.57 -29.54
C THR A 357 10.12 31.83 -29.80
N LEU A 358 8.99 32.45 -29.47
CA LEU A 358 7.67 31.85 -29.72
C LEU A 358 7.47 31.53 -31.21
N VAL A 359 7.95 32.40 -32.11
CA VAL A 359 7.84 32.23 -33.58
C VAL A 359 8.60 30.97 -34.03
N GLU A 360 9.80 30.75 -33.51
CA GLU A 360 10.57 29.53 -33.81
C GLU A 360 9.84 28.28 -33.32
N VAL A 361 9.27 28.34 -32.12
CA VAL A 361 8.50 27.22 -31.55
C VAL A 361 7.24 26.93 -32.37
N GLU A 362 6.53 27.96 -32.86
CA GLU A 362 5.38 27.81 -33.76
C GLU A 362 5.76 27.13 -35.07
N ILE A 363 6.89 27.51 -35.67
CA ILE A 363 7.40 26.89 -36.90
C ILE A 363 7.74 25.44 -36.65
N VAL A 364 8.47 25.15 -35.57
CA VAL A 364 8.86 23.79 -35.18
C VAL A 364 7.63 22.92 -34.93
N CYS A 365 6.62 23.41 -34.23
CA CYS A 365 5.37 22.69 -33.98
C CYS A 365 4.65 22.32 -35.29
N ARG A 366 4.61 23.22 -36.26
CA ARG A 366 4.03 22.95 -37.59
C ARG A 366 4.82 21.89 -38.36
N VAL A 367 6.14 21.99 -38.37
CA VAL A 367 7.02 21.03 -39.07
C VAL A 367 6.93 19.64 -38.43
N ALA A 368 6.89 19.59 -37.10
CA ALA A 368 6.75 18.37 -36.36
C ALA A 368 5.30 17.78 -36.37
N CYS A 369 4.36 18.40 -37.08
CA CYS A 369 2.95 18.01 -37.09
C CYS A 369 2.36 17.86 -35.70
N ASN A 370 2.79 18.68 -34.73
CA ASN A 370 2.41 18.65 -33.31
C ASN A 370 2.67 17.30 -32.63
N LYS A 371 3.63 16.51 -33.10
CA LYS A 371 4.01 15.24 -32.47
C LYS A 371 4.71 15.49 -31.14
N ALA A 372 4.02 15.20 -30.03
CA ALA A 372 4.50 15.51 -28.69
C ALA A 372 5.87 14.86 -28.37
N SER A 373 6.12 13.62 -28.86
CA SER A 373 7.40 12.94 -28.65
C SER A 373 8.58 13.65 -29.30
N LEU A 374 8.39 14.16 -30.52
CA LEU A 374 9.42 14.89 -31.28
C LEU A 374 9.65 16.27 -30.65
N LEU A 375 8.58 16.99 -30.31
CA LEU A 375 8.68 18.31 -29.68
C LEU A 375 9.34 18.23 -28.29
N ALA A 376 9.05 17.17 -27.51
CA ALA A 376 9.70 16.95 -26.23
C ALA A 376 11.22 16.70 -26.36
N GLN A 377 11.67 16.04 -27.43
CA GLN A 377 13.11 15.90 -27.73
C GLN A 377 13.75 17.23 -28.14
N MET A 378 13.02 18.06 -28.90
CA MET A 378 13.55 19.34 -29.38
C MET A 378 13.60 20.42 -28.29
N PHE A 379 12.60 20.48 -27.42
CA PHE A 379 12.47 21.50 -26.38
C PHE A 379 12.82 21.03 -24.95
N GLY A 380 12.99 19.74 -24.76
CA GLY A 380 13.32 19.15 -23.45
C GLY A 380 14.82 19.29 -23.10
N PRO A 381 15.21 18.76 -21.93
CA PRO A 381 16.60 18.75 -21.50
C PRO A 381 17.45 17.99 -22.54
N THR A 382 18.63 18.51 -22.83
CA THR A 382 19.67 17.78 -23.58
C THR A 382 20.11 16.59 -22.73
N SER A 383 19.91 15.38 -23.22
CA SER A 383 20.37 14.13 -22.60
C SER A 383 21.89 14.10 -22.49
#